data_d2df8c5ef4c4317563ac3f8c81489ad7
#
_entry.id   d2df8c5ef4c4317563ac3f8c81489ad7
#
_cell.length_a   1.000
_cell.length_b   1.000
_cell.length_c   1.000
_cell.angle_alpha   90.00
_cell.angle_beta   90.00
_cell.angle_gamma   90.00
#
_symmetry.space_group_name_H-M   'P 1'
#
loop_
_entity.id
_entity.type
_entity.pdbx_description
1 polymer ?
#
loop_
_entity_poly.entity_id
_entity_poly.type
_entity_poly.pdbx_seq_one_letter_code
_entity_poly.pdbx_strand_id
1 'polypeptide(L)'
;ASGEGGWGGNGDDMAKGINEKGASGEAAERPPVYAALDFETADYQPDSACAVGLAKVSEGRIVDTLYSLIRPPRHRVLFTWVHGITWKDVCDSPTFGEFWPQMAAFLGDVTHLVAHNAPFDRRVLEACCQAYGLPHPQWPFICTLRASRKQLKLPSHKLDAVCRHYGIPLDHHHAGSDALAAAQLLIHLQRQAREAGKDVTP
;
A
#
# COMPACT_ATOMS: atom_id res chain seq x y z
N ALA A 1 9.59 78.21 22.46
CA ALA A 1 10.41 78.90 21.50
C ALA A 1 10.68 77.95 20.34
N SER A 2 9.87 78.08 19.27
CA SER A 2 10.19 78.70 17.97
C SER A 2 11.29 77.91 17.18
N GLY A 3 11.08 77.45 16.04
CA GLY A 3 10.69 77.96 14.77
C GLY A 3 10.80 76.84 13.73
N GLU A 4 9.89 76.67 12.87
CA GLU A 4 9.65 77.06 11.50
C GLU A 4 10.77 76.84 10.45
N GLY A 5 10.35 76.30 9.31
CA GLY A 5 10.93 76.34 7.99
C GLY A 5 10.98 74.98 7.31
N GLY A 6 10.28 74.57 6.32
CA GLY A 6 9.60 75.14 5.21
C GLY A 6 10.36 74.80 3.90
N TRP A 7 9.60 74.44 2.83
CA TRP A 7 9.97 74.22 1.38
C TRP A 7 10.41 72.78 1.05
N GLY A 8 9.80 71.95 0.22
CA GLY A 8 9.13 72.28 -1.06
C GLY A 8 9.95 71.62 -2.19
N GLY A 9 9.38 70.62 -2.88
CA GLY A 9 10.06 70.08 -4.06
C GLY A 9 9.34 68.88 -4.67
N ASN A 10 8.52 69.12 -5.67
CA ASN A 10 7.92 68.10 -6.57
C ASN A 10 9.02 67.30 -7.30
N GLY A 11 8.69 66.03 -7.49
CA GLY A 11 9.45 65.18 -8.38
C GLY A 11 8.64 63.88 -8.66
N ASP A 12 7.80 64.00 -9.70
CA ASP A 12 7.26 62.80 -10.38
C ASP A 12 8.42 61.92 -10.82
N ASP A 13 8.38 60.64 -10.46
CA ASP A 13 9.05 59.68 -11.31
C ASP A 13 8.33 58.32 -11.21
N MET A 14 8.01 57.84 -12.42
CA MET A 14 7.30 56.58 -12.69
C MET A 14 8.09 55.38 -12.19
N ALA A 15 7.61 54.65 -11.23
CA ALA A 15 8.06 53.30 -10.95
C ALA A 15 7.15 52.32 -11.67
N LYS A 16 7.66 51.75 -12.75
CA LYS A 16 7.12 50.63 -13.51
C LYS A 16 6.83 49.46 -12.58
N GLY A 17 5.58 49.00 -12.59
CA GLY A 17 5.15 47.77 -11.98
C GLY A 17 5.94 46.58 -12.54
N ILE A 18 6.73 45.97 -11.70
CA ILE A 18 7.28 44.64 -11.95
C ILE A 18 6.17 43.65 -11.61
N ASN A 19 5.59 43.11 -12.67
CA ASN A 19 4.61 42.02 -12.62
C ASN A 19 5.37 40.75 -12.21
N GLU A 20 5.48 40.53 -10.92
CA GLU A 20 5.89 39.21 -10.40
C GLU A 20 4.77 38.20 -10.71
N LYS A 21 4.85 37.62 -11.90
CA LYS A 21 4.18 36.35 -12.16
C LYS A 21 4.77 35.33 -11.18
N GLY A 22 4.05 35.12 -10.09
CA GLY A 22 4.28 33.99 -9.20
C GLY A 22 4.30 32.73 -10.02
N ALA A 23 5.48 32.15 -10.18
CA ALA A 23 5.64 30.77 -10.63
C ALA A 23 5.05 29.90 -9.55
N SER A 24 3.76 29.58 -9.69
CA SER A 24 3.19 28.42 -9.04
C SER A 24 3.85 27.19 -9.66
N GLY A 25 5.01 26.82 -9.11
CA GLY A 25 5.62 25.54 -9.39
C GLY A 25 4.66 24.48 -8.92
N GLU A 26 3.92 23.86 -9.84
CA GLU A 26 3.30 22.56 -9.60
C GLU A 26 4.41 21.65 -9.12
N ALA A 27 4.39 21.34 -7.80
CA ALA A 27 5.24 20.30 -7.26
C ALA A 27 4.89 19.04 -8.05
N ALA A 28 5.81 18.55 -8.87
CA ALA A 28 5.61 17.33 -9.64
C ALA A 28 5.18 16.25 -8.66
N GLU A 29 3.95 15.80 -8.77
CA GLU A 29 3.39 14.74 -7.92
C GLU A 29 4.30 13.52 -8.05
N ARG A 30 4.88 13.09 -6.93
CA ARG A 30 5.74 11.91 -6.94
C ARG A 30 4.93 10.71 -7.43
N PRO A 31 5.49 9.88 -8.28
CA PRO A 31 4.79 8.70 -8.76
C PRO A 31 4.35 7.84 -7.56
N PRO A 32 3.16 7.23 -7.61
CA PRO A 32 2.65 6.45 -6.50
C PRO A 32 3.53 5.22 -6.25
N VAL A 33 3.79 4.96 -4.96
CA VAL A 33 4.44 3.73 -4.47
C VAL A 33 3.39 2.83 -3.87
N TYR A 34 3.36 1.58 -4.30
CA TYR A 34 2.39 0.60 -3.85
C TYR A 34 3.09 -0.46 -2.99
N ALA A 35 2.37 -1.01 -2.02
CA ALA A 35 2.76 -2.25 -1.36
C ALA A 35 1.61 -3.26 -1.47
N ALA A 36 1.86 -4.34 -2.20
CA ALA A 36 0.98 -5.49 -2.15
C ALA A 36 1.23 -6.22 -0.84
N LEU A 37 0.16 -6.66 -0.19
CA LEU A 37 0.23 -7.43 1.05
C LEU A 37 -0.76 -8.60 1.01
N ASP A 38 -0.42 -9.64 1.76
CA ASP A 38 -1.26 -10.79 1.99
C ASP A 38 -1.03 -11.31 3.40
N PHE A 39 -2.10 -11.68 4.10
CA PHE A 39 -2.07 -12.24 5.44
C PHE A 39 -2.55 -13.68 5.47
N GLU A 40 -1.83 -14.54 6.21
CA GLU A 40 -2.40 -15.79 6.71
C GLU A 40 -2.89 -15.60 8.14
N THR A 41 -4.04 -16.19 8.44
CA THR A 41 -4.67 -16.11 9.77
C THR A 41 -4.73 -17.47 10.46
N ALA A 42 -4.51 -17.49 11.77
CA ALA A 42 -4.50 -18.71 12.56
C ALA A 42 -5.93 -19.24 12.85
N ASP A 43 -6.87 -18.32 13.02
CA ASP A 43 -8.27 -18.64 13.36
C ASP A 43 -9.25 -17.62 12.74
N TYR A 44 -10.54 -17.73 13.08
CA TYR A 44 -11.61 -16.89 12.55
C TYR A 44 -11.60 -15.43 13.05
N GLN A 45 -10.78 -15.11 14.05
CA GLN A 45 -10.66 -13.74 14.55
C GLN A 45 -9.71 -12.96 13.65
N PRO A 46 -10.05 -11.72 13.27
CA PRO A 46 -9.23 -10.97 12.32
C PRO A 46 -7.88 -10.52 12.89
N ASP A 47 -7.70 -10.51 14.22
CA ASP A 47 -6.43 -10.23 14.89
C ASP A 47 -5.45 -11.41 14.93
N SER A 48 -5.80 -12.54 14.27
CA SER A 48 -5.06 -13.80 14.35
C SER A 48 -4.00 -13.98 13.26
N ALA A 49 -3.42 -12.88 12.72
CA ALA A 49 -2.36 -13.00 11.73
C ALA A 49 -1.26 -13.96 12.19
N CYS A 50 -0.92 -14.95 11.35
CA CYS A 50 0.15 -15.91 11.60
C CYS A 50 1.28 -15.87 10.55
N ALA A 51 1.05 -15.17 9.43
CA ALA A 51 2.09 -14.76 8.49
C ALA A 51 1.66 -13.49 7.77
N VAL A 52 2.62 -12.73 7.27
CA VAL A 52 2.41 -11.60 6.37
C VAL A 52 3.48 -11.55 5.30
N GLY A 53 3.06 -11.32 4.08
CA GLY A 53 3.92 -11.02 2.96
C GLY A 53 3.66 -9.61 2.43
N LEU A 54 4.71 -8.92 2.00
CA LEU A 54 4.64 -7.61 1.36
C LEU A 54 5.56 -7.58 0.13
N ALA A 55 5.11 -6.89 -0.92
CA ALA A 55 5.92 -6.61 -2.10
C ALA A 55 5.72 -5.16 -2.53
N LYS A 56 6.79 -4.37 -2.49
CA LYS A 56 6.78 -2.96 -2.86
C LYS A 56 6.93 -2.79 -4.36
N VAL A 57 6.07 -1.95 -4.94
CA VAL A 57 6.07 -1.62 -6.36
C VAL A 57 6.28 -0.13 -6.54
N SER A 58 7.30 0.23 -7.30
CA SER A 58 7.58 1.60 -7.72
C SER A 58 7.88 1.60 -9.22
N GLU A 59 7.36 2.58 -9.94
CA GLU A 59 7.57 2.74 -11.39
C GLU A 59 7.31 1.47 -12.22
N GLY A 60 6.28 0.71 -11.83
CA GLY A 60 5.89 -0.51 -12.52
C GLY A 60 6.82 -1.70 -12.32
N ARG A 61 7.67 -1.67 -11.31
CA ARG A 61 8.60 -2.75 -10.94
C ARG A 61 8.50 -3.08 -9.46
N ILE A 62 8.71 -4.34 -9.11
CA ILE A 62 8.88 -4.77 -7.72
C ILE A 62 10.29 -4.37 -7.30
N VAL A 63 10.40 -3.56 -6.24
CA VAL A 63 11.66 -2.98 -5.77
C VAL A 63 12.11 -3.54 -4.42
N ASP A 64 11.19 -4.11 -3.63
CA ASP A 64 11.49 -4.70 -2.34
C ASP A 64 10.43 -5.71 -1.92
N THR A 65 10.78 -6.65 -1.03
CA THR A 65 9.86 -7.64 -0.46
C THR A 65 10.15 -7.85 1.01
N LEU A 66 9.10 -8.14 1.78
CA LEU A 66 9.19 -8.45 3.20
C LEU A 66 8.26 -9.62 3.52
N TYR A 67 8.73 -10.56 4.29
CA TYR A 67 7.94 -11.70 4.78
C TYR A 67 8.26 -11.96 6.25
N SER A 68 7.25 -12.29 7.03
CA SER A 68 7.42 -12.74 8.40
C SER A 68 6.33 -13.72 8.79
N LEU A 69 6.72 -14.76 9.52
CA LEU A 69 5.80 -15.47 10.39
C LEU A 69 5.47 -14.55 11.57
N ILE A 70 4.25 -14.65 12.06
CA ILE A 70 3.72 -13.85 13.17
C ILE A 70 3.17 -14.80 14.23
N ARG A 71 3.55 -14.59 15.48
CA ARG A 71 2.95 -15.32 16.60
C ARG A 71 1.56 -14.74 16.88
N PRO A 72 0.48 -15.50 16.59
CA PRO A 72 -0.88 -15.04 16.85
C PRO A 72 -1.16 -14.95 18.36
N PRO A 73 -2.14 -14.15 18.80
CA PRO A 73 -2.43 -13.97 20.24
C PRO A 73 -2.98 -15.22 20.92
N ARG A 74 -3.43 -16.19 20.15
CA ARG A 74 -4.00 -17.46 20.65
C ARG A 74 -3.18 -18.66 20.16
N HIS A 75 -2.93 -19.63 21.02
CA HIS A 75 -2.09 -20.81 20.73
C HIS A 75 -2.69 -21.78 19.71
N ARG A 76 -3.91 -21.56 19.27
CA ARG A 76 -4.62 -22.46 18.37
C ARG A 76 -4.54 -21.98 16.94
N VAL A 77 -3.94 -22.77 16.04
CA VAL A 77 -3.93 -22.54 14.59
C VAL A 77 -4.93 -23.52 13.94
N LEU A 78 -6.05 -22.99 13.48
CA LEU A 78 -7.16 -23.77 12.91
C LEU A 78 -6.99 -23.99 11.41
N PHE A 79 -6.32 -23.07 10.71
CA PHE A 79 -6.24 -23.07 9.25
C PHE A 79 -4.94 -23.66 8.70
N THR A 80 -4.23 -24.46 9.52
CA THR A 80 -3.04 -25.20 9.07
C THR A 80 -3.30 -26.01 7.80
N TRP A 81 -4.50 -26.54 7.60
CA TRP A 81 -4.87 -27.27 6.39
C TRP A 81 -4.95 -26.39 5.13
N VAL A 82 -5.00 -25.06 5.27
CA VAL A 82 -4.99 -24.08 4.17
C VAL A 82 -3.56 -23.70 3.81
N HIS A 83 -2.79 -23.17 4.78
CA HIS A 83 -1.50 -22.53 4.57
C HIS A 83 -0.31 -23.33 5.13
N GLY A 84 -0.54 -24.47 5.74
CA GLY A 84 0.52 -25.35 6.26
C GLY A 84 1.15 -24.90 7.59
N ILE A 85 0.94 -23.66 8.02
CA ILE A 85 1.55 -23.10 9.24
C ILE A 85 0.92 -23.75 10.47
N THR A 86 1.76 -24.21 11.40
CA THR A 86 1.36 -24.79 12.69
C THR A 86 1.76 -23.85 13.83
N TRP A 87 1.25 -24.11 15.03
CA TRP A 87 1.70 -23.38 16.23
C TRP A 87 3.21 -23.49 16.44
N LYS A 88 3.80 -24.65 16.14
CA LYS A 88 5.23 -24.88 16.28
C LYS A 88 6.07 -23.93 15.40
N ASP A 89 5.54 -23.57 14.25
CA ASP A 89 6.24 -22.68 13.31
C ASP A 89 6.22 -21.20 13.76
N VAL A 90 5.20 -20.81 14.53
CA VAL A 90 4.99 -19.40 14.91
C VAL A 90 5.20 -19.09 16.39
N CYS A 91 5.33 -20.10 17.26
CA CYS A 91 5.41 -19.87 18.72
C CYS A 91 6.60 -19.00 19.15
N ASP A 92 7.70 -19.07 18.42
CA ASP A 92 8.91 -18.28 18.67
C ASP A 92 9.04 -17.05 17.73
N SER A 93 8.06 -16.84 16.85
CA SER A 93 8.02 -15.67 15.96
C SER A 93 7.62 -14.40 16.72
N PRO A 94 7.94 -13.21 16.19
CA PRO A 94 7.47 -11.96 16.78
C PRO A 94 5.94 -11.91 16.74
N THR A 95 5.33 -11.31 17.74
CA THR A 95 3.94 -10.88 17.68
C THR A 95 3.77 -9.79 16.60
N PHE A 96 2.53 -9.49 16.20
CA PHE A 96 2.29 -8.41 15.26
C PHE A 96 2.82 -7.06 15.76
N GLY A 97 2.68 -6.79 17.07
CA GLY A 97 3.20 -5.55 17.67
C GLY A 97 4.73 -5.47 17.65
N GLU A 98 5.43 -6.59 17.89
CA GLU A 98 6.90 -6.66 17.82
C GLU A 98 7.42 -6.55 16.38
N PHE A 99 6.67 -7.04 15.39
CA PHE A 99 7.01 -6.94 13.96
C PHE A 99 6.66 -5.57 13.36
N TRP A 100 5.68 -4.86 13.92
CA TRP A 100 5.18 -3.60 13.37
C TRP A 100 6.23 -2.55 13.03
N PRO A 101 7.28 -2.28 13.83
CA PRO A 101 8.30 -1.30 13.47
C PRO A 101 8.98 -1.61 12.13
N GLN A 102 9.24 -2.88 11.84
CA GLN A 102 9.83 -3.31 10.56
C GLN A 102 8.84 -3.13 9.41
N MET A 103 7.57 -3.52 9.62
CA MET A 103 6.52 -3.32 8.63
C MET A 103 6.26 -1.84 8.36
N ALA A 104 6.21 -1.00 9.40
CA ALA A 104 6.02 0.44 9.26
C ALA A 104 7.18 1.12 8.52
N ALA A 105 8.42 0.71 8.78
CA ALA A 105 9.59 1.18 8.04
C ALA A 105 9.51 0.79 6.55
N PHE A 106 9.10 -0.45 6.25
CA PHE A 106 8.87 -0.90 4.87
C PHE A 106 7.78 -0.06 4.17
N LEU A 107 6.73 0.32 4.88
CA LEU A 107 5.59 1.08 4.35
C LEU A 107 5.80 2.62 4.33
N GLY A 108 6.94 3.13 4.79
CA GLY A 108 7.15 4.56 5.05
C GLY A 108 6.91 5.50 3.87
N ASP A 109 7.18 5.06 2.65
CA ASP A 109 6.98 5.84 1.41
C ASP A 109 5.79 5.36 0.57
N VAL A 110 5.07 4.35 1.05
CA VAL A 110 3.94 3.73 0.35
C VAL A 110 2.73 4.66 0.36
N THR A 111 2.12 4.83 -0.80
CA THR A 111 0.92 5.66 -0.99
C THR A 111 -0.37 4.82 -0.98
N HIS A 112 -0.31 3.56 -1.41
CA HIS A 112 -1.46 2.66 -1.52
C HIS A 112 -1.08 1.24 -1.12
N LEU A 113 -1.96 0.57 -0.40
CA LEU A 113 -1.89 -0.87 -0.21
C LEU A 113 -2.65 -1.60 -1.32
N VAL A 114 -2.16 -2.79 -1.66
CA VAL A 114 -2.75 -3.63 -2.70
C VAL A 114 -2.97 -5.03 -2.11
N ALA A 115 -4.12 -5.65 -2.37
CA ALA A 115 -4.35 -7.04 -2.01
C ALA A 115 -5.30 -7.73 -2.99
N HIS A 116 -5.21 -9.05 -3.06
CA HIS A 116 -6.16 -9.85 -3.82
C HIS A 116 -7.33 -10.26 -2.91
N ASN A 117 -8.46 -9.56 -3.00
CA ASN A 117 -9.57 -9.54 -2.04
C ASN A 117 -9.30 -8.62 -0.83
N ALA A 118 -8.89 -7.40 -1.13
CA ALA A 118 -8.48 -6.37 -0.17
C ALA A 118 -9.37 -6.16 1.08
N PRO A 119 -10.69 -6.39 1.08
CA PRO A 119 -11.49 -6.30 2.30
C PRO A 119 -11.05 -7.27 3.41
N PHE A 120 -10.51 -8.44 3.05
CA PHE A 120 -9.98 -9.39 4.02
C PHE A 120 -8.71 -8.85 4.69
N ASP A 121 -7.71 -8.51 3.89
CA ASP A 121 -6.42 -8.06 4.40
C ASP A 121 -6.51 -6.73 5.16
N ARG A 122 -7.36 -5.82 4.69
CA ARG A 122 -7.68 -4.59 5.40
C ARG A 122 -8.21 -4.88 6.81
N ARG A 123 -9.18 -5.78 6.92
CA ARG A 123 -9.78 -6.16 8.20
C ARG A 123 -8.75 -6.79 9.14
N VAL A 124 -7.86 -7.63 8.63
CA VAL A 124 -6.79 -8.24 9.42
C VAL A 124 -5.81 -7.17 9.91
N LEU A 125 -5.34 -6.30 9.02
CA LEU A 125 -4.43 -5.20 9.36
C LEU A 125 -5.02 -4.28 10.43
N GLU A 126 -6.26 -3.83 10.24
CA GLU A 126 -6.97 -2.95 11.18
C GLU A 126 -7.15 -3.62 12.55
N ALA A 127 -7.56 -4.89 12.58
CA ALA A 127 -7.76 -5.63 13.82
C ALA A 127 -6.44 -5.87 14.56
N CYS A 128 -5.37 -6.22 13.87
CA CYS A 128 -4.04 -6.37 14.45
C CYS A 128 -3.54 -5.04 15.03
N CYS A 129 -3.64 -3.95 14.28
CA CYS A 129 -3.27 -2.62 14.78
C CYS A 129 -4.06 -2.26 16.05
N GLN A 130 -5.37 -2.49 16.06
CA GLN A 130 -6.22 -2.23 17.21
C GLN A 130 -5.81 -3.08 18.42
N ALA A 131 -5.56 -4.38 18.23
CA ALA A 131 -5.19 -5.30 19.30
C ALA A 131 -3.89 -4.92 20.00
N TYR A 132 -2.96 -4.29 19.29
CA TYR A 132 -1.66 -3.86 19.82
C TYR A 132 -1.57 -2.35 20.10
N GLY A 133 -2.67 -1.60 20.03
CA GLY A 133 -2.70 -0.17 20.27
C GLY A 133 -1.85 0.64 19.30
N LEU A 134 -1.71 0.15 18.07
CA LEU A 134 -0.93 0.79 17.01
C LEU A 134 -1.77 1.83 16.25
N PRO A 135 -1.13 2.80 15.55
CA PRO A 135 -1.86 3.76 14.74
C PRO A 135 -2.79 3.09 13.71
N HIS A 136 -3.99 3.63 13.56
CA HIS A 136 -4.93 3.13 12.56
C HIS A 136 -4.37 3.32 11.15
N PRO A 137 -4.37 2.28 10.31
CA PRO A 137 -3.88 2.38 8.94
C PRO A 137 -4.70 3.37 8.11
N GLN A 138 -4.02 4.31 7.44
CA GLN A 138 -4.66 5.35 6.63
C GLN A 138 -4.52 5.11 5.12
N TRP A 139 -3.80 4.06 4.71
CA TRP A 139 -3.58 3.79 3.29
C TRP A 139 -4.87 3.40 2.57
N PRO A 140 -5.15 4.00 1.41
CA PRO A 140 -6.16 3.50 0.50
C PRO A 140 -5.77 2.11 -0.03
N PHE A 141 -6.76 1.25 -0.25
CA PHE A 141 -6.54 -0.10 -0.76
C PHE A 141 -6.99 -0.25 -2.21
N ILE A 142 -6.15 -0.87 -3.01
CA ILE A 142 -6.46 -1.35 -4.35
C ILE A 142 -6.72 -2.86 -4.28
N CYS A 143 -7.86 -3.29 -4.83
CA CYS A 143 -8.25 -4.69 -4.86
C CYS A 143 -8.04 -5.30 -6.26
N THR A 144 -7.01 -6.13 -6.43
CA THR A 144 -6.71 -6.77 -7.71
C THR A 144 -7.78 -7.76 -8.16
N LEU A 145 -8.54 -8.37 -7.22
CA LEU A 145 -9.71 -9.18 -7.52
C LEU A 145 -10.80 -8.34 -8.23
N ARG A 146 -11.10 -7.15 -7.71
CA ARG A 146 -12.09 -6.24 -8.31
C ARG A 146 -11.61 -5.68 -9.64
N ALA A 147 -10.32 -5.32 -9.73
CA ALA A 147 -9.70 -4.83 -10.95
C ALA A 147 -9.70 -5.90 -12.05
N SER A 148 -9.35 -7.15 -11.73
CA SER A 148 -9.39 -8.25 -12.68
C SER A 148 -10.81 -8.52 -13.23
N ARG A 149 -11.84 -8.44 -12.36
CA ARG A 149 -13.25 -8.59 -12.80
C ARG A 149 -13.70 -7.50 -13.76
N LYS A 150 -13.17 -6.29 -13.62
CA LYS A 150 -13.49 -5.16 -14.52
C LYS A 150 -12.79 -5.27 -15.87
N GLN A 151 -11.61 -5.89 -15.93
CA GLN A 151 -10.73 -5.84 -17.10
C GLN A 151 -10.69 -7.15 -17.87
N LEU A 152 -10.87 -8.29 -17.20
CA LEU A 152 -10.70 -9.61 -17.78
C LEU A 152 -12.04 -10.36 -17.90
N LYS A 153 -12.13 -11.20 -18.93
CA LYS A 153 -13.25 -12.13 -19.11
C LYS A 153 -12.76 -13.54 -18.77
N LEU A 154 -12.72 -13.88 -17.49
CA LEU A 154 -12.28 -15.18 -16.99
C LEU A 154 -13.45 -15.91 -16.29
N PRO A 155 -13.46 -17.24 -16.32
CA PRO A 155 -14.45 -18.04 -15.59
C PRO A 155 -14.26 -17.94 -14.05
N SER A 156 -13.06 -17.62 -13.58
CA SER A 156 -12.70 -17.41 -12.19
C SER A 156 -11.72 -16.25 -12.05
N HIS A 157 -11.89 -15.45 -11.00
CA HIS A 157 -10.99 -14.36 -10.64
C HIS A 157 -10.28 -14.62 -9.31
N LYS A 158 -10.23 -15.86 -8.85
CA LYS A 158 -9.35 -16.26 -7.74
C LYS A 158 -7.89 -15.99 -8.11
N LEU A 159 -7.03 -15.78 -7.11
CA LEU A 159 -5.63 -15.44 -7.33
C LEU A 159 -4.93 -16.43 -8.27
N ASP A 160 -5.09 -17.73 -8.03
CA ASP A 160 -4.52 -18.80 -8.85
C ASP A 160 -4.98 -18.76 -10.31
N ALA A 161 -6.25 -18.46 -10.56
CA ALA A 161 -6.80 -18.38 -11.91
C ALA A 161 -6.28 -17.17 -12.68
N VAL A 162 -6.17 -16.01 -12.02
CA VAL A 162 -5.65 -14.79 -12.66
C VAL A 162 -4.13 -14.88 -12.84
N CYS A 163 -3.41 -15.47 -11.88
CA CYS A 163 -1.97 -15.74 -12.02
C CYS A 163 -1.70 -16.67 -13.22
N ARG A 164 -2.47 -17.74 -13.37
CA ARG A 164 -2.36 -18.66 -14.51
C ARG A 164 -2.59 -17.95 -15.85
N HIS A 165 -3.55 -17.02 -15.90
CA HIS A 165 -3.82 -16.22 -17.11
C HIS A 165 -2.62 -15.38 -17.55
N TYR A 166 -1.89 -14.79 -16.59
CA TYR A 166 -0.72 -13.96 -16.87
C TYR A 166 0.63 -14.72 -16.83
N GLY A 167 0.62 -16.03 -16.54
CA GLY A 167 1.85 -16.81 -16.38
C GLY A 167 2.66 -16.45 -15.15
N ILE A 168 2.01 -15.94 -14.08
CA ILE A 168 2.64 -15.57 -12.81
C ILE A 168 2.83 -16.83 -11.98
N PRO A 169 4.07 -17.15 -11.54
CA PRO A 169 4.31 -18.23 -10.58
C PRO A 169 3.61 -17.98 -9.25
N LEU A 170 3.03 -19.02 -8.66
CA LEU A 170 2.30 -18.93 -7.42
C LEU A 170 2.52 -20.18 -6.57
N ASP A 171 3.01 -20.00 -5.36
CA ASP A 171 2.93 -20.96 -4.26
C ASP A 171 1.77 -20.51 -3.36
N HIS A 172 0.56 -20.98 -3.71
CA HIS A 172 -0.68 -20.47 -3.14
C HIS A 172 -0.82 -20.81 -1.65
N HIS A 173 -1.34 -19.87 -0.87
CA HIS A 173 -1.41 -19.90 0.59
C HIS A 173 -0.04 -19.78 1.29
N HIS A 174 0.95 -19.22 0.60
CA HIS A 174 2.16 -18.69 1.21
C HIS A 174 2.12 -17.16 1.09
N ALA A 175 1.95 -16.45 2.20
CA ALA A 175 1.69 -15.00 2.21
C ALA A 175 2.71 -14.19 1.38
N GLY A 176 4.00 -14.57 1.41
CA GLY A 176 5.03 -13.92 0.59
C GLY A 176 4.82 -14.12 -0.91
N SER A 177 4.44 -15.33 -1.33
CA SER A 177 4.12 -15.65 -2.73
C SER A 177 2.85 -14.95 -3.20
N ASP A 178 1.81 -14.96 -2.36
CA ASP A 178 0.51 -14.37 -2.70
C ASP A 178 0.62 -12.83 -2.78
N ALA A 179 1.38 -12.17 -1.88
CA ALA A 179 1.69 -10.74 -1.98
C ALA A 179 2.50 -10.40 -3.24
N LEU A 180 3.51 -11.20 -3.57
CA LEU A 180 4.31 -11.03 -4.79
C LEU A 180 3.44 -11.17 -6.04
N ALA A 181 2.55 -12.17 -6.07
CA ALA A 181 1.60 -12.36 -7.15
C ALA A 181 0.63 -11.19 -7.27
N ALA A 182 0.09 -10.67 -6.16
CA ALA A 182 -0.79 -9.50 -6.15
C ALA A 182 -0.07 -8.24 -6.70
N ALA A 183 1.22 -8.06 -6.38
CA ALA A 183 2.05 -7.00 -6.95
C ALA A 183 2.23 -7.13 -8.47
N GLN A 184 2.53 -8.33 -8.96
CA GLN A 184 2.66 -8.60 -10.39
C GLN A 184 1.32 -8.39 -11.11
N LEU A 185 0.22 -8.82 -10.51
CA LEU A 185 -1.13 -8.57 -11.06
C LEU A 185 -1.42 -7.08 -11.16
N LEU A 186 -1.09 -6.28 -10.14
CA LEU A 186 -1.24 -4.83 -10.22
C LEU A 186 -0.51 -4.26 -11.44
N ILE A 187 0.76 -4.64 -11.64
CA ILE A 187 1.58 -4.16 -12.77
C ILE A 187 0.94 -4.53 -14.12
N HIS A 188 0.50 -5.79 -14.27
CA HIS A 188 -0.17 -6.23 -15.51
C HIS A 188 -1.47 -5.48 -15.76
N LEU A 189 -2.33 -5.35 -14.76
CA LEU A 189 -3.62 -4.67 -14.87
C LEU A 189 -3.46 -3.17 -15.15
N GLN A 190 -2.46 -2.51 -14.53
CA GLN A 190 -2.14 -1.11 -14.81
C GLN A 190 -1.64 -0.91 -16.24
N ARG A 191 -0.75 -1.79 -16.71
CA ARG A 191 -0.26 -1.73 -18.10
C ARG A 191 -1.40 -1.89 -19.10
N GLN A 192 -2.23 -2.90 -18.92
CA GLN A 192 -3.37 -3.17 -19.79
C GLN A 192 -4.39 -2.02 -19.81
N ALA A 193 -4.63 -1.38 -18.68
CA ALA A 193 -5.53 -0.23 -18.62
C ALA A 193 -4.95 0.99 -19.34
N ARG A 194 -3.66 1.28 -19.18
CA ARG A 194 -2.98 2.36 -19.92
C ARG A 194 -3.05 2.13 -21.43
N GLU A 195 -2.79 0.91 -21.89
CA GLU A 195 -2.90 0.52 -23.32
C GLU A 195 -4.34 0.68 -23.85
N ALA A 196 -5.35 0.50 -22.99
CA ALA A 196 -6.76 0.69 -23.32
C ALA A 196 -7.24 2.15 -23.14
N GLY A 197 -6.37 3.10 -22.78
CA GLY A 197 -6.73 4.49 -22.51
C GLY A 197 -7.65 4.67 -21.31
N LYS A 198 -7.63 3.73 -20.34
CA LYS A 198 -8.45 3.73 -19.13
C LYS A 198 -7.58 4.03 -17.92
N ASP A 199 -8.08 4.87 -17.02
CA ASP A 199 -7.44 5.07 -15.72
C ASP A 199 -7.59 3.83 -14.84
N VAL A 200 -6.51 3.43 -14.15
CA VAL A 200 -6.49 2.27 -13.25
C VAL A 200 -6.68 2.70 -11.80
N THR A 201 -6.97 3.95 -11.59
CA THR A 201 -7.26 4.46 -10.24
C THR A 201 -8.55 3.79 -9.71
N PRO A 202 -8.56 3.36 -8.44
CA PRO A 202 -9.58 2.47 -7.87
C PRO A 202 -10.99 3.05 -7.84
#